data_2b6b121b5562359c407dc33184ad4a23
#
_entry.id   2b6b121b5562359c407dc33184ad4a23
#
_cell.length_a   1.000
_cell.length_b   1.000
_cell.length_c   1.000
_cell.angle_alpha   90.00
_cell.angle_beta   90.00
_cell.angle_gamma   90.00
#
_symmetry.space_group_name_H-M   'P 1'
#
loop_
_entity.id
_entity.type
_entity.pdbx_description
1 polymer ?
#
loop_
_entity_poly.entity_id
_entity_poly.type
_entity_poly.pdbx_seq_one_letter_code
_entity_poly.pdbx_strand_id
1 'polypeptide(L)'
;GAGNEALLRELGLEQPAMQRRPLHMVMVKAATLKPLYAHCLGAGPKPRITVTTHPTRDGQSVWYLGGDIAEADGVARDEAAQIAEARRELAKLLPWIDLGQAQWATLRVDRAEPAQSNLLRPDNAFLAEQGRLLVGWPTKLALAPDFADRVCARLEEDGIRPSEHAALPQLPRPPLAEPAWEVAFA
;
A
#
# COMPACT_ATOMS: atom_id res chain seq x y z
N GLY A 1 8.10 -0.86 6.65
CA GLY A 1 7.36 -1.99 6.18
C GLY A 1 8.20 -3.22 5.92
N ALA A 2 8.41 -3.56 4.65
CA ALA A 2 9.09 -4.82 4.29
C ALA A 2 10.55 -4.93 4.80
N GLY A 3 11.24 -3.81 4.96
CA GLY A 3 12.61 -3.77 5.47
C GLY A 3 12.75 -4.10 6.95
N ASN A 4 11.67 -4.05 7.72
CA ASN A 4 11.74 -4.33 9.17
C ASN A 4 12.24 -5.74 9.46
N GLU A 5 11.79 -6.73 8.69
CA GLU A 5 12.23 -8.13 8.87
C GLU A 5 13.73 -8.29 8.61
N ALA A 6 14.26 -7.69 7.56
CA ALA A 6 15.68 -7.74 7.23
C ALA A 6 16.52 -7.07 8.32
N LEU A 7 16.12 -5.88 8.77
CA LEU A 7 16.81 -5.14 9.82
C LEU A 7 16.79 -5.91 11.16
N LEU A 8 15.65 -6.47 11.54
CA LEU A 8 15.56 -7.30 12.76
C LEU A 8 16.50 -8.49 12.69
N ARG A 9 16.56 -9.19 11.56
CA ARG A 9 17.46 -10.33 11.36
C ARG A 9 18.93 -9.93 11.45
N GLU A 10 19.33 -8.80 10.87
CA GLU A 10 20.69 -8.25 10.99
C GLU A 10 21.06 -7.92 12.44
N LEU A 11 20.09 -7.56 13.25
CA LEU A 11 20.25 -7.30 14.68
C LEU A 11 20.12 -8.56 15.56
N GLY A 12 19.96 -9.75 14.97
CA GLY A 12 19.77 -10.99 15.71
C GLY A 12 18.41 -11.10 16.43
N LEU A 13 17.40 -10.37 15.99
CA LEU A 13 16.07 -10.31 16.57
C LEU A 13 15.05 -11.04 15.67
N GLU A 14 14.23 -11.89 16.28
CA GLU A 14 13.16 -12.63 15.58
C GLU A 14 11.77 -12.01 15.78
N GLN A 15 11.66 -11.10 16.73
CA GLN A 15 10.39 -10.44 17.06
C GLN A 15 10.50 -8.91 16.92
N PRO A 16 9.41 -8.23 16.60
CA PRO A 16 8.10 -8.77 16.21
C PRO A 16 8.15 -9.46 14.84
N ALA A 17 7.50 -10.62 14.73
CA ALA A 17 7.41 -11.32 13.45
C ALA A 17 6.58 -10.53 12.43
N MET A 18 6.90 -10.69 11.15
CA MET A 18 6.20 -10.06 10.04
C MET A 18 5.44 -11.12 9.22
N GLN A 19 4.27 -10.74 8.71
CA GLN A 19 3.55 -11.49 7.69
C GLN A 19 3.56 -10.74 6.36
N ARG A 20 3.48 -11.49 5.26
CA ARG A 20 3.27 -10.94 3.91
C ARG A 20 1.89 -11.34 3.43
N ARG A 21 1.15 -10.36 2.91
CA ARG A 21 -0.14 -10.58 2.27
C ARG A 21 -0.05 -10.14 0.81
N PRO A 22 0.06 -11.09 -0.12
CA PRO A 22 0.21 -10.77 -1.53
C PRO A 22 -1.04 -10.12 -2.10
N LEU A 23 -0.85 -9.28 -3.11
CA LEU A 23 -1.88 -8.65 -3.92
C LEU A 23 -1.51 -8.72 -5.39
N HIS A 24 -2.51 -8.83 -6.25
CA HIS A 24 -2.39 -8.69 -7.69
C HIS A 24 -3.23 -7.51 -8.16
N MET A 25 -2.64 -6.34 -8.11
CA MET A 25 -3.27 -5.07 -8.48
C MET A 25 -3.41 -4.96 -10.00
N VAL A 26 -4.37 -4.18 -10.47
CA VAL A 26 -4.54 -3.86 -11.89
C VAL A 26 -4.39 -2.36 -12.11
N MET A 27 -3.77 -1.97 -13.20
CA MET A 27 -3.66 -0.58 -13.63
C MET A 27 -4.33 -0.42 -14.99
N VAL A 28 -5.05 0.67 -15.16
CA VAL A 28 -5.68 1.03 -16.44
C VAL A 28 -5.35 2.47 -16.78
N LYS A 29 -4.84 2.69 -17.99
CA LYS A 29 -4.43 3.99 -18.52
C LYS A 29 -5.26 4.33 -19.76
N ALA A 30 -5.89 5.51 -19.77
CA ALA A 30 -6.54 6.05 -20.96
C ALA A 30 -6.67 7.57 -20.85
N ALA A 31 -6.58 8.25 -21.99
CA ALA A 31 -6.73 9.72 -22.05
C ALA A 31 -8.12 10.21 -21.61
N THR A 32 -9.13 9.35 -21.68
CA THR A 32 -10.51 9.66 -21.30
C THR A 32 -10.79 9.53 -19.82
N LEU A 33 -9.87 8.92 -19.04
CA LEU A 33 -10.09 8.72 -17.61
C LEU A 33 -10.11 10.07 -16.87
N LYS A 34 -11.14 10.24 -16.07
CA LYS A 34 -11.25 11.36 -15.12
C LYS A 34 -10.74 10.92 -13.76
N PRO A 35 -10.26 11.86 -12.92
CA PRO A 35 -9.90 11.55 -11.54
C PRO A 35 -11.06 10.87 -10.82
N LEU A 36 -10.78 9.70 -10.25
CA LEU A 36 -11.72 8.91 -9.46
C LEU A 36 -11.00 8.33 -8.25
N TYR A 37 -11.57 8.53 -7.07
CA TYR A 37 -11.14 7.94 -5.81
C TYR A 37 -12.37 7.31 -5.18
N ALA A 38 -12.48 6.00 -5.25
CA ALA A 38 -13.71 5.31 -4.90
C ALA A 38 -13.48 3.94 -4.24
N HIS A 39 -14.41 3.58 -3.38
CA HIS A 39 -14.63 2.22 -2.90
C HIS A 39 -15.96 1.72 -3.50
N CYS A 40 -15.88 0.87 -4.51
CA CYS A 40 -17.05 0.27 -5.14
C CYS A 40 -17.50 -0.92 -4.29
N LEU A 41 -18.56 -0.74 -3.53
CA LEU A 41 -19.09 -1.74 -2.61
C LEU A 41 -20.02 -2.73 -3.34
N GLY A 42 -20.14 -3.91 -2.79
CA GLY A 42 -21.15 -4.90 -3.11
C GLY A 42 -21.96 -5.25 -1.86
N ALA A 43 -22.54 -6.44 -1.83
CA ALA A 43 -23.27 -6.94 -0.64
C ALA A 43 -22.34 -7.33 0.52
N GLY A 44 -21.06 -7.51 0.26
CA GLY A 44 -20.05 -7.87 1.27
C GLY A 44 -19.42 -6.65 1.96
N PRO A 45 -18.71 -6.86 3.07
CA PRO A 45 -18.08 -5.79 3.83
C PRO A 45 -16.82 -5.21 3.17
N LYS A 46 -16.25 -5.91 2.18
CA LYS A 46 -15.08 -5.47 1.45
C LYS A 46 -15.46 -4.77 0.15
N PRO A 47 -14.76 -3.68 -0.23
CA PRO A 47 -14.92 -3.13 -1.56
C PRO A 47 -14.56 -4.17 -2.63
N ARG A 48 -15.44 -4.38 -3.61
CA ARG A 48 -15.16 -5.23 -4.77
C ARG A 48 -13.96 -4.71 -5.55
N ILE A 49 -13.97 -3.39 -5.83
CA ILE A 49 -12.87 -2.64 -6.41
C ILE A 49 -12.64 -1.37 -5.60
N THR A 50 -11.40 -1.04 -5.35
CA THR A 50 -10.98 0.32 -4.96
C THR A 50 -10.31 0.97 -6.14
N VAL A 51 -10.56 2.25 -6.36
CA VAL A 51 -9.94 3.04 -7.43
C VAL A 51 -9.20 4.21 -6.82
N THR A 52 -7.96 4.40 -7.23
CA THR A 52 -7.19 5.64 -7.01
C THR A 52 -6.62 6.13 -8.33
N THR A 53 -6.60 7.44 -8.53
CA THR A 53 -6.08 8.05 -9.75
C THR A 53 -4.68 8.59 -9.53
N HIS A 54 -3.80 8.33 -10.48
CA HIS A 54 -2.43 8.81 -10.50
C HIS A 54 -2.14 9.50 -11.84
N PRO A 55 -1.52 10.69 -11.83
CA PRO A 55 -1.07 11.33 -13.06
C PRO A 55 0.18 10.63 -13.59
N THR A 56 0.31 10.55 -14.90
CA THR A 56 1.51 10.10 -15.59
C THR A 56 2.29 11.30 -16.13
N ARG A 57 3.57 11.09 -16.42
CA ARG A 57 4.45 12.15 -16.97
C ARG A 57 3.98 12.69 -18.32
N ASP A 58 3.30 11.86 -19.11
CA ASP A 58 2.72 12.26 -20.39
C ASP A 58 1.36 13.00 -20.26
N GLY A 59 0.96 13.34 -19.03
CA GLY A 59 -0.25 14.11 -18.74
C GLY A 59 -1.56 13.31 -18.78
N GLN A 60 -1.48 11.98 -18.90
CA GLN A 60 -2.65 11.11 -18.82
C GLN A 60 -2.94 10.71 -17.37
N SER A 61 -4.00 9.95 -17.17
CA SER A 61 -4.37 9.38 -15.89
C SER A 61 -4.28 7.86 -15.91
N VAL A 62 -3.78 7.31 -14.82
CA VAL A 62 -3.87 5.88 -14.52
C VAL A 62 -4.80 5.67 -13.34
N TRP A 63 -5.75 4.78 -13.48
CA TRP A 63 -6.46 4.21 -12.34
C TRP A 63 -5.72 2.99 -11.82
N TYR A 64 -5.43 3.01 -10.53
CA TYR A 64 -4.83 1.90 -9.81
C TYR A 64 -5.94 1.18 -9.04
N LEU A 65 -6.18 -0.07 -9.39
CA LEU A 65 -7.30 -0.87 -8.92
C LEU A 65 -6.85 -1.88 -7.87
N GLY A 66 -7.54 -1.86 -6.75
CA GLY A 66 -7.37 -2.81 -5.66
C GLY A 66 -8.72 -3.29 -5.14
N GLY A 67 -8.79 -3.62 -3.86
CA GLY A 67 -9.98 -4.20 -3.25
C GLY A 67 -9.97 -5.72 -3.32
N ASP A 68 -11.15 -6.34 -3.20
CA ASP A 68 -11.29 -7.79 -3.14
C ASP A 68 -10.76 -8.48 -4.40
N ILE A 69 -10.91 -7.85 -5.57
CA ILE A 69 -10.39 -8.35 -6.84
C ILE A 69 -8.88 -8.62 -6.82
N ALA A 70 -8.12 -7.87 -6.02
CA ALA A 70 -6.66 -7.98 -5.93
C ALA A 70 -6.19 -8.99 -4.87
N GLU A 71 -7.08 -9.47 -4.01
CA GLU A 71 -6.74 -10.37 -2.89
C GLU A 71 -6.68 -11.85 -3.35
N ALA A 72 -7.07 -12.79 -2.54
CA ALA A 72 -6.84 -14.23 -2.72
C ALA A 72 -7.03 -14.77 -4.16
N ASP A 73 -8.23 -14.58 -4.74
CA ASP A 73 -8.51 -15.02 -6.10
C ASP A 73 -7.69 -14.27 -7.14
N GLY A 74 -7.48 -12.97 -6.92
CA GLY A 74 -6.64 -12.13 -7.76
C GLY A 74 -5.19 -12.60 -7.80
N VAL A 75 -4.66 -12.98 -6.65
CA VAL A 75 -3.28 -13.51 -6.54
C VAL A 75 -3.10 -14.82 -7.31
N ALA A 76 -4.15 -15.67 -7.33
CA ALA A 76 -4.13 -16.94 -8.05
C ALA A 76 -4.20 -16.79 -9.59
N ARG A 77 -4.73 -15.66 -10.11
CA ARG A 77 -4.84 -15.41 -11.55
C ARG A 77 -3.50 -15.03 -12.16
N ASP A 78 -3.29 -15.39 -13.42
CA ASP A 78 -2.26 -14.78 -14.25
C ASP A 78 -2.66 -13.35 -14.66
N GLU A 79 -1.77 -12.64 -15.35
CA GLU A 79 -2.00 -11.26 -15.77
C GLU A 79 -3.22 -11.10 -16.66
N ALA A 80 -3.35 -11.96 -17.69
CA ALA A 80 -4.44 -11.88 -18.66
C ALA A 80 -5.80 -12.13 -17.99
N ALA A 81 -5.89 -13.14 -17.13
CA ALA A 81 -7.09 -13.44 -16.36
C ALA A 81 -7.44 -12.33 -15.37
N GLN A 82 -6.44 -11.73 -14.73
CA GLN A 82 -6.66 -10.64 -13.78
C GLN A 82 -7.16 -9.36 -14.48
N ILE A 83 -6.60 -9.02 -15.65
CA ILE A 83 -7.10 -7.93 -16.48
C ILE A 83 -8.53 -8.19 -16.96
N ALA A 84 -8.81 -9.41 -17.44
CA ALA A 84 -10.15 -9.78 -17.89
C ALA A 84 -11.19 -9.64 -16.77
N GLU A 85 -10.84 -10.06 -15.56
CA GLU A 85 -11.69 -9.89 -14.38
C GLU A 85 -11.92 -8.42 -14.05
N ALA A 86 -10.85 -7.60 -14.05
CA ALA A 86 -10.97 -6.17 -13.80
C ALA A 86 -11.88 -5.47 -14.82
N ARG A 87 -11.75 -5.81 -16.10
CA ARG A 87 -12.64 -5.31 -17.17
C ARG A 87 -14.10 -5.67 -16.90
N ARG A 88 -14.34 -6.96 -16.54
CA ARG A 88 -15.70 -7.44 -16.24
C ARG A 88 -16.32 -6.71 -15.05
N GLU A 89 -15.56 -6.52 -13.98
CA GLU A 89 -16.03 -5.85 -12.78
C GLU A 89 -16.27 -4.35 -13.02
N LEU A 90 -15.35 -3.67 -13.71
CA LEU A 90 -15.55 -2.26 -14.05
C LEU A 90 -16.76 -2.05 -14.96
N ALA A 91 -17.00 -2.94 -15.94
CA ALA A 91 -18.17 -2.87 -16.80
C ALA A 91 -19.50 -2.98 -16.03
N LYS A 92 -19.51 -3.72 -14.90
CA LYS A 92 -20.69 -3.81 -14.02
C LYS A 92 -20.84 -2.61 -13.10
N LEU A 93 -19.72 -2.12 -12.54
CA LEU A 93 -19.72 -1.09 -11.51
C LEU A 93 -19.77 0.32 -12.08
N LEU A 94 -19.16 0.52 -13.24
CA LEU A 94 -19.00 1.81 -13.92
C LEU A 94 -19.35 1.68 -15.42
N PRO A 95 -20.56 1.22 -15.78
CA PRO A 95 -20.91 0.88 -17.16
C PRO A 95 -20.88 2.07 -18.14
N TRP A 96 -20.85 3.29 -17.62
CA TRP A 96 -20.78 4.52 -18.42
C TRP A 96 -19.34 4.94 -18.76
N ILE A 97 -18.33 4.21 -18.28
CA ILE A 97 -16.92 4.51 -18.59
C ILE A 97 -16.49 3.69 -19.81
N ASP A 98 -16.08 4.37 -20.85
CA ASP A 98 -15.50 3.71 -22.03
C ASP A 98 -14.02 3.39 -21.79
N LEU A 99 -13.70 2.12 -21.77
CA LEU A 99 -12.35 1.56 -21.61
C LEU A 99 -11.88 0.79 -22.86
N GLY A 100 -12.55 0.96 -24.00
CA GLY A 100 -12.26 0.22 -25.23
C GLY A 100 -10.83 0.39 -25.72
N GLN A 101 -10.27 1.60 -25.60
CA GLN A 101 -8.91 1.93 -26.03
C GLN A 101 -7.91 2.02 -24.87
N ALA A 102 -8.31 1.56 -23.67
CA ALA A 102 -7.44 1.63 -22.50
C ALA A 102 -6.29 0.61 -22.59
N GLN A 103 -5.13 1.03 -22.13
CA GLN A 103 -3.99 0.15 -21.86
C GLN A 103 -4.15 -0.45 -20.45
N TRP A 104 -3.69 -1.68 -20.30
CA TRP A 104 -3.84 -2.44 -19.07
C TRP A 104 -2.51 -3.06 -18.67
N ALA A 105 -2.23 -3.07 -17.38
CA ALA A 105 -1.10 -3.74 -16.78
C ALA A 105 -1.46 -4.27 -15.40
N THR A 106 -0.63 -5.13 -14.85
CA THR A 106 -0.80 -5.62 -13.48
C THR A 106 0.45 -5.39 -12.65
N LEU A 107 0.29 -5.42 -11.35
CA LEU A 107 1.38 -5.33 -10.39
C LEU A 107 1.16 -6.29 -9.23
N ARG A 108 2.11 -7.19 -9.01
CA ARG A 108 2.13 -8.03 -7.82
C ARG A 108 2.92 -7.34 -6.72
N VAL A 109 2.30 -7.20 -5.56
CA VAL A 109 2.94 -6.60 -4.38
C VAL A 109 2.66 -7.45 -3.15
N ASP A 110 3.63 -7.48 -2.24
CA ASP A 110 3.44 -8.06 -0.91
C ASP A 110 3.27 -6.94 0.11
N ARG A 111 2.13 -6.93 0.78
CA ARG A 111 1.94 -6.07 1.94
C ARG A 111 2.65 -6.68 3.14
N ALA A 112 3.63 -5.96 3.67
CA ALA A 112 4.36 -6.34 4.87
C ALA A 112 3.67 -5.74 6.10
N GLU A 113 3.26 -6.58 7.01
CA GLU A 113 2.47 -6.24 8.20
C GLU A 113 3.00 -7.02 9.41
N PRO A 114 2.79 -6.55 10.66
CA PRO A 114 3.08 -7.38 11.82
C PRO A 114 2.24 -8.65 11.78
N ALA A 115 2.83 -9.79 12.10
CA ALA A 115 2.16 -11.08 12.07
C ALA A 115 0.94 -11.09 13.01
N GLN A 116 -0.16 -11.68 12.51
CA GLN A 116 -1.39 -11.88 13.25
C GLN A 116 -1.70 -13.39 13.32
N SER A 117 -2.25 -13.86 14.43
CA SER A 117 -2.60 -15.28 14.62
C SER A 117 -3.61 -15.80 13.58
N ASN A 118 -4.42 -14.93 13.01
CA ASN A 118 -5.48 -15.24 12.05
C ASN A 118 -5.19 -14.77 10.62
N LEU A 119 -3.97 -14.28 10.34
CA LEU A 119 -3.56 -13.70 9.06
C LEU A 119 -4.44 -12.52 8.58
N LEU A 120 -5.28 -11.97 9.46
CA LEU A 120 -6.09 -10.81 9.13
C LEU A 120 -5.24 -9.54 9.12
N ARG A 121 -5.79 -8.50 8.50
CA ARG A 121 -5.17 -7.19 8.50
C ARG A 121 -5.29 -6.56 9.88
N PRO A 122 -4.19 -6.07 10.49
CA PRO A 122 -4.27 -5.29 11.72
C PRO A 122 -5.14 -4.03 11.54
N ASP A 123 -5.97 -3.72 12.52
CA ASP A 123 -6.83 -2.54 12.48
C ASP A 123 -6.21 -1.31 13.12
N ASN A 124 -5.18 -1.49 13.94
CA ASN A 124 -4.48 -0.42 14.64
C ASN A 124 -3.03 -0.30 14.13
N ALA A 125 -2.41 0.86 14.36
CA ALA A 125 -0.98 0.97 14.25
C ALA A 125 -0.30 0.03 15.25
N PHE A 126 0.81 -0.55 14.83
CA PHE A 126 1.59 -1.48 15.64
C PHE A 126 2.93 -0.86 16.02
N LEU A 127 3.26 -0.90 17.29
CA LEU A 127 4.55 -0.51 17.84
C LEU A 127 5.00 -1.58 18.84
N ALA A 128 6.21 -2.05 18.69
CA ALA A 128 6.87 -2.96 19.63
C ALA A 128 8.25 -2.42 20.00
N GLU A 129 8.67 -2.76 21.20
CA GLU A 129 9.99 -2.41 21.73
C GLU A 129 10.85 -3.67 21.84
N GLN A 130 12.10 -3.56 21.40
CA GLN A 130 13.13 -4.58 21.54
C GLN A 130 14.42 -3.93 22.06
N GLY A 131 14.57 -3.85 23.38
CA GLY A 131 15.65 -3.14 24.02
C GLY A 131 15.60 -1.65 23.72
N ARG A 132 16.54 -1.13 22.93
CA ARG A 132 16.60 0.30 22.51
C ARG A 132 16.02 0.52 21.10
N LEU A 133 15.41 -0.49 20.52
CA LEU A 133 14.84 -0.43 19.17
C LEU A 133 13.32 -0.34 19.25
N LEU A 134 12.73 0.66 18.58
CA LEU A 134 11.30 0.76 18.34
C LEU A 134 11.01 0.24 16.94
N VAL A 135 10.16 -0.78 16.84
CA VAL A 135 9.76 -1.40 15.57
C VAL A 135 8.27 -1.21 15.35
N GLY A 136 7.91 -0.63 14.21
CA GLY A 136 6.52 -0.35 14.00
C GLY A 136 6.04 -0.38 12.56
N TRP A 137 4.72 -0.51 12.42
CA TRP A 137 3.97 -0.41 11.18
C TRP A 137 2.71 0.43 11.40
N PRO A 138 2.48 1.46 10.58
CA PRO A 138 1.21 2.18 10.61
C PRO A 138 0.04 1.33 10.12
N THR A 139 0.30 0.18 9.46
CA THR A 139 -0.65 -0.80 8.90
C THR A 139 -1.62 -0.23 7.84
N LYS A 140 -2.04 1.00 7.98
CA LYS A 140 -2.80 1.81 7.01
C LYS A 140 -2.18 3.20 6.98
N LEU A 141 -2.15 3.85 5.82
CA LEU A 141 -1.63 5.22 5.70
C LEU A 141 -2.38 6.19 6.64
N ALA A 142 -3.70 6.00 6.78
CA ALA A 142 -4.53 6.79 7.68
C ALA A 142 -4.17 6.65 9.17
N LEU A 143 -3.42 5.62 9.54
CA LEU A 143 -2.94 5.38 10.91
C LEU A 143 -1.53 5.92 11.16
N ALA A 144 -0.93 6.59 10.17
CA ALA A 144 0.40 7.18 10.35
C ALA A 144 0.44 8.24 11.47
N PRO A 145 -0.56 9.11 11.67
CA PRO A 145 -0.60 10.01 12.83
C PRO A 145 -0.66 9.26 14.17
N ASP A 146 -1.57 8.29 14.31
CA ASP A 146 -1.67 7.46 15.52
C ASP A 146 -0.35 6.72 15.82
N PHE A 147 0.33 6.23 14.78
CA PHE A 147 1.64 5.62 14.91
C PHE A 147 2.69 6.62 15.41
N ALA A 148 2.71 7.84 14.85
CA ALA A 148 3.63 8.88 15.28
C ALA A 148 3.40 9.29 16.74
N ASP A 149 2.14 9.46 17.16
CA ASP A 149 1.79 9.80 18.53
C ASP A 149 2.27 8.72 19.52
N ARG A 150 2.10 7.44 19.19
CA ARG A 150 2.60 6.31 20.01
C ARG A 150 4.12 6.31 20.13
N VAL A 151 4.83 6.60 19.03
CA VAL A 151 6.30 6.71 19.06
C VAL A 151 6.74 7.88 19.93
N CYS A 152 6.12 9.06 19.79
CA CYS A 152 6.42 10.21 20.61
C CYS A 152 6.17 9.96 22.11
N ALA A 153 5.01 9.40 22.45
CA ALA A 153 4.68 9.04 23.83
C ALA A 153 5.75 8.09 24.43
N ARG A 154 6.17 7.08 23.66
CA ARG A 154 7.18 6.13 24.11
C ARG A 154 8.55 6.79 24.34
N LEU A 155 8.94 7.70 23.45
CA LEU A 155 10.19 8.47 23.62
C LEU A 155 10.14 9.38 24.86
N GLU A 156 8.99 10.02 25.12
CA GLU A 156 8.80 10.86 26.32
C GLU A 156 8.87 10.05 27.60
N GLU A 157 8.34 8.81 27.64
CA GLU A 157 8.47 7.87 28.77
C GLU A 157 9.95 7.55 29.06
N ASP A 158 10.78 7.46 28.02
CA ASP A 158 12.22 7.26 28.13
C ASP A 158 12.98 8.55 28.49
N GLY A 159 12.28 9.66 28.72
CA GLY A 159 12.86 10.96 29.01
C GLY A 159 13.49 11.66 27.80
N ILE A 160 13.26 11.14 26.58
CA ILE A 160 13.75 11.74 25.34
C ILE A 160 12.78 12.86 24.92
N ARG A 161 13.23 14.09 24.94
CA ARG A 161 12.41 15.25 24.58
C ARG A 161 13.07 16.07 23.49
N PRO A 162 12.28 16.78 22.65
CA PRO A 162 12.84 17.71 21.69
C PRO A 162 13.70 18.77 22.37
N SER A 163 14.83 19.11 21.80
CA SER A 163 15.61 20.27 22.20
C SER A 163 15.32 21.46 21.27
N GLU A 164 15.22 22.67 21.82
CA GLU A 164 14.87 23.88 21.06
C GLU A 164 15.90 24.25 19.97
N HIS A 165 17.09 23.67 19.99
CA HIS A 165 18.22 24.10 19.16
C HIS A 165 18.96 22.99 18.42
N ALA A 166 18.32 21.82 18.20
CA ALA A 166 18.95 20.80 17.40
C ALA A 166 18.94 21.20 15.91
N ALA A 167 20.09 21.56 15.38
CA ALA A 167 20.26 21.68 13.94
C ALA A 167 19.99 20.29 13.30
N LEU A 168 19.03 20.20 12.40
CA LEU A 168 18.78 18.97 11.67
C LEU A 168 20.02 18.63 10.84
N PRO A 169 20.52 17.38 10.91
CA PRO A 169 21.65 16.97 10.09
C PRO A 169 21.29 17.09 8.61
N GLN A 170 22.19 17.63 7.82
CA GLN A 170 22.04 17.63 6.36
C GLN A 170 22.35 16.22 5.83
N LEU A 171 21.30 15.43 5.66
CA LEU A 171 21.41 14.11 5.06
C LEU A 171 21.26 14.20 3.54
N PRO A 172 21.99 13.39 2.76
CA PRO A 172 21.77 13.30 1.32
C PRO A 172 20.34 12.82 1.05
N ARG A 173 19.69 13.44 0.08
CA ARG A 173 18.36 12.99 -0.37
C ARG A 173 18.50 11.68 -1.13
N PRO A 174 17.83 10.59 -0.74
CA PRO A 174 17.81 9.38 -1.51
C PRO A 174 17.12 9.60 -2.87
N PRO A 175 17.46 8.82 -3.91
CA PRO A 175 16.72 8.87 -5.16
C PRO A 175 15.26 8.47 -4.93
N LEU A 176 14.35 9.13 -5.64
CA LEU A 176 12.94 8.77 -5.62
C LEU A 176 12.75 7.49 -6.46
N ALA A 177 11.95 6.56 -5.94
CA ALA A 177 11.56 5.39 -6.70
C ALA A 177 10.66 5.78 -7.88
N GLU A 178 10.83 5.12 -9.01
CA GLU A 178 9.94 5.27 -10.15
C GLU A 178 8.56 4.73 -9.79
N PRO A 179 7.47 5.49 -10.02
CA PRO A 179 6.13 5.00 -9.77
C PRO A 179 5.82 3.75 -10.63
N ALA A 180 5.11 2.78 -10.04
CA ALA A 180 4.81 1.52 -10.72
C ALA A 180 4.06 1.72 -12.05
N TRP A 181 3.20 2.72 -12.13
CA TRP A 181 2.45 3.04 -13.35
C TRP A 181 3.32 3.66 -14.45
N GLU A 182 4.40 4.37 -14.10
CA GLU A 182 5.36 4.85 -15.10
C GLU A 182 6.14 3.69 -15.71
N VAL A 183 6.54 2.73 -14.86
CA VAL A 183 7.26 1.52 -15.33
C VAL A 183 6.36 0.63 -16.20
N ALA A 184 5.10 0.47 -15.80
CA ALA A 184 4.16 -0.43 -16.47
C ALA A 184 3.69 0.07 -17.85
N PHE A 185 3.71 1.37 -18.08
CA PHE A 185 3.22 2.01 -19.31
C PHE A 185 4.31 2.81 -20.04
N ALA A 186 5.60 2.46 -19.78
CA ALA A 186 6.76 3.05 -20.44
C ALA A 186 6.85 2.67 -21.93
#